data_1c8351710313fcb42a702aa75697d4e1
#
_entry.id   1c8351710313fcb42a702aa75697d4e1
#
_cell.length_a   1.000
_cell.length_b   1.000
_cell.length_c   1.000
_cell.angle_alpha   90.00
_cell.angle_beta   90.00
_cell.angle_gamma   90.00
#
_symmetry.space_group_name_H-M   'P 1'
#
loop_
_entity.id
_entity.type
_entity.pdbx_description
1 polymer ?
#
loop_
_entity_poly.entity_id
_entity_poly.type
_entity_poly.pdbx_seq_one_letter_code
_entity_poly.pdbx_strand_id
1 'polypeptide(L)'
;MNNVNPIRSVLTLSTIAIAALLSACGTLAPDYQRPSAPVAASWSDGAASTPAATATAAAQTTTTDSQTAADLGWREFFTDDRLRQVIEQALNNNRDLRVAALNVEKAQAQFRVQRADLFPGVSAAGGQSAQRLPADLSSTGEPTITRQYTATLGVSAYELDLFGRVRSLRDAALAQYLATEDAQRSTQISLVAQVATAYLTLAADQERLELAKQTLASRQETLRITQKSHEFGASSALDVRQVQTTVEAARADVASYTSLVAQDRNALTLLVGIPIKADLLPASGTQAALTLTQDLPAGVPSEVLLQRPDVQQAERALQAANANIGAARAAFFPRITLTGSAGAASASLDQLFQGGQGFWSFAPQITLPIFDGGRNSANLKVAEVERDIGVAQYEKAIQLAFKDVADALAQRATIGEQTAAQQDLVTASQDAYRLSDARYRRGLDDYLSTLDAQRSLYSAQQGLITARLSQQVNRITLYKVLGGGVRDASSSSSSSSSSTTTMALPAAQRQSGS
;
A
#
# COMPACT_ATOMS: atom_id res chain seq x y z
N MET A 1 -37.15 52.22 44.06
CA MET A 1 -36.09 51.41 44.65
C MET A 1 -36.37 49.97 44.24
N ASN A 2 -35.72 49.49 43.20
CA ASN A 2 -35.97 48.15 42.63
C ASN A 2 -35.10 47.12 43.38
N ASN A 3 -35.77 46.28 44.17
CA ASN A 3 -35.12 45.10 44.79
C ASN A 3 -34.86 44.03 43.73
N VAL A 4 -33.66 43.99 43.17
CA VAL A 4 -33.22 42.90 42.32
C VAL A 4 -32.88 41.70 43.23
N ASN A 5 -33.69 40.65 43.17
CA ASN A 5 -33.55 39.42 43.97
C ASN A 5 -32.20 38.70 43.64
N PRO A 6 -31.21 38.60 44.53
CA PRO A 6 -29.90 38.03 44.26
C PRO A 6 -29.95 36.54 43.89
N ILE A 7 -30.99 35.81 44.26
CA ILE A 7 -31.20 34.38 43.95
C ILE A 7 -31.46 34.14 42.46
N ARG A 8 -32.15 35.07 41.76
CA ARG A 8 -32.42 34.94 40.31
C ARG A 8 -31.16 35.17 39.46
N SER A 9 -30.26 36.07 39.90
CA SER A 9 -28.99 36.31 39.17
C SER A 9 -28.00 35.18 39.34
N VAL A 10 -27.99 34.47 40.47
CA VAL A 10 -27.12 33.28 40.69
C VAL A 10 -27.62 32.08 39.88
N LEU A 11 -28.96 31.90 39.76
CA LEU A 11 -29.52 30.81 38.93
C LEU A 11 -29.29 31.06 37.45
N THR A 12 -29.38 32.29 36.94
CA THR A 12 -29.11 32.60 35.54
C THR A 12 -27.64 32.50 35.18
N LEU A 13 -26.71 32.87 36.10
CA LEU A 13 -25.28 32.66 35.91
C LEU A 13 -24.92 31.17 35.90
N SER A 14 -25.52 30.33 36.75
CA SER A 14 -25.27 28.91 36.79
C SER A 14 -25.83 28.19 35.54
N THR A 15 -26.99 28.58 34.98
CA THR A 15 -27.53 28.01 33.73
C THR A 15 -26.73 28.42 32.52
N ILE A 16 -26.19 29.62 32.47
CA ILE A 16 -25.28 30.06 31.37
C ILE A 16 -23.94 29.32 31.48
N ALA A 17 -23.42 29.11 32.67
CA ALA A 17 -22.19 28.33 32.88
C ALA A 17 -22.36 26.86 32.52
N ILE A 18 -23.52 26.26 32.83
CA ILE A 18 -23.84 24.87 32.44
C ILE A 18 -24.06 24.76 30.91
N ALA A 19 -24.72 25.73 30.26
CA ALA A 19 -24.89 25.76 28.82
C ALA A 19 -23.55 25.98 28.07
N ALA A 20 -22.65 26.82 28.62
CA ALA A 20 -21.29 27.00 28.12
C ALA A 20 -20.43 25.74 28.29
N LEU A 21 -20.61 24.98 29.37
CA LEU A 21 -19.93 23.69 29.59
C LEU A 21 -20.45 22.58 28.66
N LEU A 22 -21.71 22.60 28.28
CA LEU A 22 -22.29 21.65 27.31
C LEU A 22 -21.88 21.93 25.87
N SER A 23 -21.61 23.17 25.49
CA SER A 23 -21.05 23.52 24.17
C SER A 23 -19.54 23.27 24.05
N ALA A 24 -18.81 23.06 25.15
CA ALA A 24 -17.38 22.77 25.19
C ALA A 24 -17.02 21.31 24.84
N CYS A 25 -18.00 20.44 24.57
CA CYS A 25 -17.76 19.03 24.25
C CYS A 25 -17.24 18.76 22.80
N GLY A 26 -16.89 19.79 22.02
CA GLY A 26 -16.26 19.67 20.71
C GLY A 26 -14.74 19.47 20.78
N THR A 27 -14.12 19.03 19.70
CA THR A 27 -12.67 19.12 19.51
C THR A 27 -12.31 20.53 19.02
N LEU A 28 -11.10 21.01 19.34
CA LEU A 28 -10.57 22.28 18.83
C LEU A 28 -9.83 22.10 17.47
N ALA A 29 -9.93 20.91 16.88
CA ALA A 29 -9.43 20.67 15.53
C ALA A 29 -10.19 21.53 14.52
N PRO A 30 -9.52 22.09 13.50
CA PRO A 30 -10.21 22.74 12.41
C PRO A 30 -11.10 21.73 11.65
N ASP A 31 -12.24 22.19 11.13
CA ASP A 31 -13.05 21.36 10.24
C ASP A 31 -12.23 20.94 9.04
N TYR A 32 -12.17 19.64 8.80
CA TYR A 32 -11.42 19.12 7.67
C TYR A 32 -12.15 19.45 6.36
N GLN A 33 -11.44 20.12 5.47
CA GLN A 33 -11.89 20.35 4.10
C GLN A 33 -10.88 19.68 3.17
N ARG A 34 -11.40 18.80 2.28
CA ARG A 34 -10.55 18.16 1.29
C ARG A 34 -9.97 19.23 0.35
N PRO A 35 -8.63 19.31 0.19
CA PRO A 35 -8.02 20.19 -0.79
C PRO A 35 -8.50 19.85 -2.21
N SER A 36 -8.63 20.87 -3.08
CA SER A 36 -8.95 20.65 -4.48
C SER A 36 -7.82 19.91 -5.19
N ALA A 37 -8.17 19.00 -6.10
CA ALA A 37 -7.18 18.28 -6.88
C ALA A 37 -6.42 19.24 -7.84
N PRO A 38 -5.07 19.31 -7.80
CA PRO A 38 -4.28 20.22 -8.63
C PRO A 38 -4.01 19.65 -10.04
N VAL A 39 -5.01 18.97 -10.62
CA VAL A 39 -4.91 18.28 -11.92
C VAL A 39 -6.12 18.60 -12.79
N ALA A 40 -5.99 18.40 -14.12
CA ALA A 40 -7.10 18.58 -15.06
C ALA A 40 -8.24 17.60 -14.78
N ALA A 41 -9.47 17.98 -15.09
CA ALA A 41 -10.67 17.16 -14.89
C ALA A 41 -10.71 15.88 -15.73
N SER A 42 -9.94 15.84 -16.83
CA SER A 42 -9.81 14.68 -17.70
C SER A 42 -8.41 14.62 -18.30
N TRP A 43 -7.99 13.44 -18.73
CA TRP A 43 -6.77 13.30 -19.53
C TRP A 43 -7.07 13.73 -20.96
N SER A 44 -6.19 14.54 -21.56
CA SER A 44 -6.22 14.79 -23.01
C SER A 44 -5.91 13.47 -23.71
N ASP A 45 -6.84 12.97 -24.51
CA ASP A 45 -6.60 11.82 -25.37
C ASP A 45 -5.33 12.10 -26.18
N GLY A 46 -4.32 11.24 -26.05
CA GLY A 46 -3.06 11.33 -26.79
C GLY A 46 -3.19 11.09 -28.31
N ALA A 47 -4.38 11.21 -28.85
CA ALA A 47 -4.66 11.20 -30.28
C ALA A 47 -4.49 12.63 -30.81
N ALA A 48 -3.58 12.77 -31.77
CA ALA A 48 -3.26 13.96 -32.53
C ALA A 48 -4.38 15.01 -32.56
N SER A 49 -4.05 16.21 -32.09
CA SER A 49 -4.85 17.42 -32.26
C SER A 49 -5.13 17.64 -33.75
N THR A 50 -6.23 17.11 -34.26
CA THR A 50 -6.84 17.63 -35.48
C THR A 50 -7.43 18.99 -35.10
N PRO A 51 -7.08 20.12 -35.80
CA PRO A 51 -7.56 21.43 -35.43
C PRO A 51 -9.09 21.47 -35.47
N ALA A 52 -9.66 22.06 -34.45
CA ALA A 52 -11.04 22.22 -34.16
C ALA A 52 -11.90 22.56 -35.39
N ALA A 53 -12.75 21.62 -35.80
CA ALA A 53 -13.99 21.95 -36.47
C ALA A 53 -15.12 21.89 -35.41
N THR A 54 -15.63 23.08 -35.06
CA THR A 54 -16.92 23.38 -34.44
C THR A 54 -17.57 22.24 -33.61
N ALA A 55 -17.26 22.21 -32.33
CA ALA A 55 -18.00 21.41 -31.36
C ALA A 55 -19.37 22.04 -31.11
N THR A 56 -20.38 21.66 -31.85
CA THR A 56 -21.77 21.81 -31.46
C THR A 56 -22.14 20.66 -30.55
N ALA A 57 -22.57 20.99 -29.35
CA ALA A 57 -22.94 20.11 -28.28
C ALA A 57 -23.83 18.93 -28.74
N ALA A 58 -23.36 17.74 -28.49
CA ALA A 58 -24.21 16.57 -28.29
C ALA A 58 -23.71 15.83 -27.05
N ALA A 59 -24.19 16.28 -25.89
CA ALA A 59 -24.22 15.48 -24.70
C ALA A 59 -25.16 14.29 -24.95
N GLN A 60 -24.63 13.22 -25.55
CA GLN A 60 -25.32 11.94 -25.56
C GLN A 60 -24.82 11.15 -24.37
N THR A 61 -25.56 11.24 -23.28
CA THR A 61 -25.63 10.27 -22.20
C THR A 61 -26.00 8.90 -22.78
N THR A 62 -25.01 8.13 -23.20
CA THR A 62 -25.18 6.69 -23.27
C THR A 62 -24.82 6.17 -21.87
N THR A 63 -25.83 6.03 -21.03
CA THR A 63 -25.81 5.18 -19.84
C THR A 63 -25.74 3.72 -20.32
N THR A 64 -24.60 3.32 -20.80
CA THR A 64 -24.21 1.91 -20.84
C THR A 64 -23.47 1.69 -19.54
N ASP A 65 -23.85 0.65 -18.85
CA ASP A 65 -23.28 0.15 -17.60
C ASP A 65 -21.78 -0.16 -17.79
N SER A 66 -20.96 0.89 -17.90
CA SER A 66 -19.53 0.80 -18.10
C SER A 66 -18.91 0.57 -16.71
N GLN A 67 -18.71 -0.71 -16.37
CA GLN A 67 -17.89 -1.10 -15.22
C GLN A 67 -16.58 -0.32 -15.25
N THR A 68 -16.32 0.43 -14.19
CA THR A 68 -15.03 1.12 -14.05
C THR A 68 -13.92 0.09 -13.77
N ALA A 69 -12.68 0.40 -14.09
CA ALA A 69 -11.55 -0.49 -13.78
C ALA A 69 -11.47 -0.83 -12.28
N ALA A 70 -11.92 0.10 -11.42
CA ALA A 70 -12.00 -0.09 -9.97
C ALA A 70 -13.04 -1.17 -9.56
N ASP A 71 -14.06 -1.38 -10.39
CA ASP A 71 -15.11 -2.38 -10.17
C ASP A 71 -14.71 -3.77 -10.64
N LEU A 72 -13.70 -3.88 -11.51
CA LEU A 72 -13.24 -5.12 -12.08
C LEU A 72 -12.25 -5.83 -11.14
N GLY A 73 -12.64 -7.00 -10.63
CA GLY A 73 -11.76 -7.84 -9.83
C GLY A 73 -10.59 -8.42 -10.64
N TRP A 74 -9.46 -8.69 -10.01
CA TRP A 74 -8.31 -9.27 -10.70
C TRP A 74 -8.62 -10.66 -11.28
N ARG A 75 -9.52 -11.45 -10.66
CA ARG A 75 -9.96 -12.75 -11.19
C ARG A 75 -10.74 -12.63 -12.49
N GLU A 76 -11.43 -11.52 -12.69
CA GLU A 76 -12.18 -11.23 -13.91
C GLU A 76 -11.27 -10.64 -14.98
N PHE A 77 -10.28 -9.83 -14.57
CA PHE A 77 -9.32 -9.21 -15.47
C PHE A 77 -8.35 -10.20 -16.10
N PHE A 78 -7.78 -11.13 -15.33
CA PHE A 78 -6.89 -12.17 -15.83
C PHE A 78 -7.67 -13.42 -16.22
N THR A 79 -7.58 -13.85 -17.47
CA THR A 79 -8.32 -15.02 -17.99
C THR A 79 -7.55 -16.33 -17.88
N ASP A 80 -6.22 -16.29 -17.76
CA ASP A 80 -5.38 -17.48 -17.62
C ASP A 80 -5.49 -18.08 -16.22
N ASP A 81 -5.97 -19.32 -16.13
CA ASP A 81 -6.17 -20.01 -14.86
C ASP A 81 -4.86 -20.32 -14.14
N ARG A 82 -3.75 -20.51 -14.85
CA ARG A 82 -2.42 -20.73 -14.24
C ARG A 82 -1.94 -19.45 -13.60
N LEU A 83 -2.04 -18.32 -14.31
CA LEU A 83 -1.70 -17.01 -13.76
C LEU A 83 -2.57 -16.66 -12.55
N ARG A 84 -3.88 -16.93 -12.61
CA ARG A 84 -4.78 -16.73 -11.46
C ARG A 84 -4.33 -17.51 -10.24
N GLN A 85 -3.96 -18.79 -10.40
CA GLN A 85 -3.46 -19.62 -9.30
C GLN A 85 -2.13 -19.10 -8.74
N VAL A 86 -1.22 -18.61 -9.61
CA VAL A 86 0.05 -18.01 -9.18
C VAL A 86 -0.20 -16.72 -8.38
N ILE A 87 -1.11 -15.85 -8.84
CA ILE A 87 -1.52 -14.64 -8.11
C ILE A 87 -2.15 -15.02 -6.75
N GLU A 88 -3.02 -16.01 -6.71
CA GLU A 88 -3.65 -16.45 -5.45
C GLU A 88 -2.60 -16.99 -4.46
N GLN A 89 -1.63 -17.78 -4.93
CA GLN A 89 -0.51 -18.23 -4.10
C GLN A 89 0.31 -17.05 -3.59
N ALA A 90 0.57 -16.03 -4.42
CA ALA A 90 1.30 -14.83 -4.02
C ALA A 90 0.53 -14.05 -2.94
N LEU A 91 -0.77 -13.82 -3.12
CA LEU A 91 -1.60 -13.12 -2.13
C LEU A 91 -1.62 -13.84 -0.77
N ASN A 92 -1.53 -15.17 -0.76
CA ASN A 92 -1.55 -15.96 0.46
C ASN A 92 -0.16 -16.08 1.13
N ASN A 93 0.93 -15.98 0.37
CA ASN A 93 2.26 -16.35 0.86
C ASN A 93 3.31 -15.23 0.77
N ASN A 94 3.04 -14.13 0.06
CA ASN A 94 3.99 -13.04 -0.09
C ASN A 94 4.33 -12.41 1.27
N ARG A 95 5.63 -12.18 1.52
CA ARG A 95 6.13 -11.68 2.80
C ARG A 95 5.88 -10.19 2.99
N ASP A 96 5.96 -9.40 1.92
CA ASP A 96 5.72 -7.96 1.99
C ASP A 96 4.24 -7.66 2.26
N LEU A 97 3.32 -8.41 1.64
CA LEU A 97 1.90 -8.29 1.92
C LEU A 97 1.58 -8.72 3.36
N ARG A 98 2.25 -9.76 3.88
CA ARG A 98 2.12 -10.16 5.28
C ARG A 98 2.64 -9.08 6.24
N VAL A 99 3.76 -8.43 5.93
CA VAL A 99 4.28 -7.29 6.70
C VAL A 99 3.27 -6.13 6.69
N ALA A 100 2.68 -5.83 5.52
CA ALA A 100 1.64 -4.81 5.41
C ALA A 100 0.42 -5.14 6.30
N ALA A 101 -0.05 -6.40 6.30
CA ALA A 101 -1.15 -6.84 7.18
C ALA A 101 -0.81 -6.71 8.67
N LEU A 102 0.40 -7.11 9.08
CA LEU A 102 0.86 -6.95 10.46
C LEU A 102 1.01 -5.48 10.87
N ASN A 103 1.37 -4.59 9.94
CA ASN A 103 1.38 -3.14 10.20
C ASN A 103 -0.03 -2.61 10.45
N VAL A 104 -1.06 -3.14 9.79
CA VAL A 104 -2.47 -2.80 10.07
C VAL A 104 -2.85 -3.24 11.49
N GLU A 105 -2.54 -4.48 11.89
CA GLU A 105 -2.79 -4.95 13.26
C GLU A 105 -2.08 -4.10 14.31
N LYS A 106 -0.81 -3.74 14.05
CA LYS A 106 -0.04 -2.83 14.91
C LYS A 106 -0.71 -1.47 15.03
N ALA A 107 -1.10 -0.85 13.92
CA ALA A 107 -1.76 0.46 13.92
C ALA A 107 -3.12 0.40 14.63
N GLN A 108 -3.88 -0.68 14.45
CA GLN A 108 -5.13 -0.92 15.17
C GLN A 108 -4.90 -1.03 16.69
N ALA A 109 -3.84 -1.74 17.11
CA ALA A 109 -3.48 -1.83 18.52
C ALA A 109 -3.08 -0.45 19.09
N GLN A 110 -2.31 0.33 18.35
CA GLN A 110 -1.94 1.71 18.73
C GLN A 110 -3.18 2.62 18.85
N PHE A 111 -4.13 2.51 17.90
CA PHE A 111 -5.41 3.22 18.02
C PHE A 111 -6.18 2.80 19.29
N ARG A 112 -6.21 1.50 19.63
CA ARG A 112 -6.85 1.03 20.88
C ARG A 112 -6.17 1.58 22.12
N VAL A 113 -4.84 1.68 22.13
CA VAL A 113 -4.07 2.32 23.21
C VAL A 113 -4.51 3.78 23.37
N GLN A 114 -4.51 4.55 22.27
CA GLN A 114 -4.90 5.95 22.31
C GLN A 114 -6.37 6.15 22.69
N ARG A 115 -7.26 5.23 22.26
CA ARG A 115 -8.66 5.22 22.64
C ARG A 115 -8.86 4.92 24.13
N ALA A 116 -7.96 4.12 24.75
CA ALA A 116 -8.05 3.78 26.16
C ALA A 116 -7.87 5.01 27.07
N ASP A 117 -7.15 6.04 26.61
CA ASP A 117 -6.98 7.30 27.35
C ASP A 117 -8.30 8.07 27.58
N LEU A 118 -9.38 7.71 26.86
CA LEU A 118 -10.73 8.23 27.10
C LEU A 118 -11.39 7.66 28.39
N PHE A 119 -10.83 6.62 28.97
CA PHE A 119 -11.37 5.93 30.14
C PHE A 119 -10.36 5.96 31.27
N PRO A 120 -10.83 6.03 32.53
CA PRO A 120 -9.93 5.97 33.67
C PRO A 120 -9.27 4.58 33.79
N GLY A 121 -7.95 4.58 33.90
CA GLY A 121 -7.21 3.36 34.22
C GLY A 121 -7.29 3.06 35.72
N VAL A 122 -7.75 1.85 36.07
CA VAL A 122 -7.80 1.40 37.48
C VAL A 122 -6.60 0.50 37.76
N SER A 123 -5.86 0.79 38.80
CA SER A 123 -4.70 0.01 39.25
C SER A 123 -4.82 -0.41 40.68
N ALA A 124 -4.31 -1.59 41.03
CA ALA A 124 -4.08 -2.02 42.40
C ALA A 124 -2.60 -1.81 42.73
N ALA A 125 -2.34 -1.22 43.88
CA ALA A 125 -0.98 -1.01 44.36
C ALA A 125 -0.85 -1.47 45.83
N GLY A 126 0.24 -2.17 46.12
CA GLY A 126 0.65 -2.49 47.49
C GLY A 126 2.05 -1.95 47.73
N GLY A 127 2.28 -1.37 48.88
CA GLY A 127 3.57 -0.77 49.20
C GLY A 127 3.88 -0.71 50.68
N GLN A 128 5.18 -0.63 50.99
CA GLN A 128 5.69 -0.29 52.31
C GLN A 128 6.58 0.94 52.18
N SER A 129 6.36 1.92 53.04
CA SER A 129 7.29 3.02 53.24
C SER A 129 7.83 2.99 54.64
N ALA A 130 9.12 3.26 54.83
CA ALA A 130 9.75 3.44 56.14
C ALA A 130 10.59 4.71 56.07
N GLN A 131 10.34 5.61 57.01
CA GLN A 131 11.03 6.89 57.13
C GLN A 131 11.55 7.08 58.53
N ARG A 132 12.83 7.46 58.68
CA ARG A 132 13.39 7.93 59.94
C ARG A 132 13.28 9.45 60.00
N LEU A 133 12.52 9.96 60.97
CA LEU A 133 12.47 11.37 61.26
C LEU A 133 13.52 11.70 62.35
N PRO A 134 14.39 12.70 62.13
CA PRO A 134 15.28 13.20 63.17
C PRO A 134 14.49 13.88 64.28
N ALA A 135 15.14 14.11 65.45
CA ALA A 135 14.50 14.61 66.67
C ALA A 135 13.78 15.96 66.48
N ASP A 136 14.35 16.84 65.68
CA ASP A 136 13.82 18.19 65.40
C ASP A 136 12.58 18.22 64.50
N LEU A 137 12.32 17.14 63.73
CA LEU A 137 11.12 16.97 62.88
C LEU A 137 10.09 16.02 63.51
N SER A 138 10.43 15.36 64.63
CA SER A 138 9.53 14.44 65.32
C SER A 138 8.68 15.18 66.34
N SER A 139 7.38 14.90 66.39
CA SER A 139 6.46 15.47 67.34
C SER A 139 6.79 15.07 68.83
N THR A 140 7.61 14.04 69.00
CA THR A 140 8.04 13.55 70.32
C THR A 140 9.39 14.13 70.77
N GLY A 141 10.10 14.88 69.88
CA GLY A 141 11.45 15.38 70.15
C GLY A 141 12.55 14.32 70.13
N GLU A 142 12.22 13.06 69.80
CA GLU A 142 13.15 11.94 69.67
C GLU A 142 13.18 11.39 68.27
N PRO A 143 14.32 10.83 67.76
CA PRO A 143 14.36 10.21 66.45
C PRO A 143 13.36 9.05 66.37
N THR A 144 12.45 9.10 65.38
CA THR A 144 11.37 8.10 65.25
C THR A 144 11.43 7.45 63.87
N ILE A 145 11.21 6.13 63.79
CA ILE A 145 11.02 5.41 62.54
C ILE A 145 9.53 5.16 62.31
N THR A 146 8.96 5.86 61.33
CA THR A 146 7.59 5.64 60.93
C THR A 146 7.57 4.60 59.81
N ARG A 147 6.72 3.59 59.94
CA ARG A 147 6.44 2.58 58.91
C ARG A 147 4.98 2.66 58.48
N GLN A 148 4.73 2.49 57.23
CA GLN A 148 3.38 2.46 56.68
C GLN A 148 3.29 1.37 55.61
N TYR A 149 2.31 0.51 55.75
CA TYR A 149 1.90 -0.48 54.76
C TYR A 149 0.62 0.00 54.11
N THR A 150 0.51 -0.10 52.78
CA THR A 150 -0.67 0.34 52.04
C THR A 150 -1.09 -0.73 51.03
N ALA A 151 -2.39 -0.91 50.86
CA ALA A 151 -2.99 -1.68 49.78
C ALA A 151 -4.16 -0.85 49.23
N THR A 152 -4.06 -0.44 47.96
CA THR A 152 -4.99 0.52 47.36
C THR A 152 -5.47 0.07 45.97
N LEU A 153 -6.70 0.41 45.66
CA LEU A 153 -7.24 0.47 44.31
C LEU A 153 -7.44 1.94 43.97
N GLY A 154 -7.03 2.35 42.76
CA GLY A 154 -7.16 3.77 42.42
C GLY A 154 -7.04 4.06 40.93
N VAL A 155 -7.44 5.27 40.63
CA VAL A 155 -7.29 5.92 39.33
C VAL A 155 -6.25 7.03 39.49
N SER A 156 -5.23 7.07 38.65
CA SER A 156 -4.21 8.10 38.67
C SER A 156 -4.28 9.00 37.46
N ALA A 157 -4.37 10.31 37.68
CA ALA A 157 -4.25 11.36 36.67
C ALA A 157 -5.15 11.19 35.43
N TYR A 158 -6.39 10.66 35.61
CA TYR A 158 -7.35 10.60 34.54
C TYR A 158 -7.73 12.00 34.06
N GLU A 159 -7.53 12.30 32.79
CA GLU A 159 -7.81 13.60 32.21
C GLU A 159 -9.27 13.71 31.77
N LEU A 160 -9.99 14.69 32.30
CA LEU A 160 -11.31 15.09 31.82
C LEU A 160 -11.14 15.90 30.52
N ASP A 161 -11.45 15.30 29.40
CA ASP A 161 -11.25 15.89 28.07
C ASP A 161 -12.34 16.91 27.70
N LEU A 162 -12.36 18.07 28.38
CA LEU A 162 -13.31 19.14 28.11
C LEU A 162 -12.99 19.87 26.78
N PHE A 163 -11.70 20.00 26.45
CA PHE A 163 -11.23 20.77 25.30
C PHE A 163 -10.85 19.91 24.11
N GLY A 164 -11.13 18.59 24.14
CA GLY A 164 -10.98 17.68 23.02
C GLY A 164 -9.53 17.29 22.71
N ARG A 165 -8.59 17.42 23.66
CA ARG A 165 -7.20 17.01 23.47
C ARG A 165 -7.08 15.50 23.23
N VAL A 166 -7.65 14.71 24.12
CA VAL A 166 -7.58 13.23 24.05
C VAL A 166 -8.39 12.72 22.86
N ARG A 167 -9.55 13.33 22.58
CA ARG A 167 -10.35 13.01 21.39
C ARG A 167 -9.61 13.33 20.08
N SER A 168 -8.94 14.47 20.00
CA SER A 168 -8.13 14.84 18.83
C SER A 168 -6.99 13.86 18.59
N LEU A 169 -6.29 13.41 19.64
CA LEU A 169 -5.24 12.39 19.52
C LEU A 169 -5.79 11.02 19.12
N ARG A 170 -6.97 10.64 19.65
CA ARG A 170 -7.67 9.43 19.21
C ARG A 170 -8.05 9.50 17.73
N ASP A 171 -8.56 10.64 17.25
CA ASP A 171 -8.99 10.82 15.87
C ASP A 171 -7.77 10.83 14.93
N ALA A 172 -6.65 11.42 15.35
CA ALA A 172 -5.38 11.31 14.64
C ALA A 172 -4.90 9.85 14.54
N ALA A 173 -4.97 9.10 15.64
CA ALA A 173 -4.60 7.68 15.63
C ALA A 173 -5.55 6.82 14.79
N LEU A 174 -6.85 7.13 14.74
CA LEU A 174 -7.81 6.48 13.87
C LEU A 174 -7.50 6.74 12.40
N ALA A 175 -7.24 7.99 12.03
CA ALA A 175 -6.89 8.35 10.67
C ALA A 175 -5.58 7.66 10.23
N GLN A 176 -4.58 7.58 11.12
CA GLN A 176 -3.34 6.85 10.86
C GLN A 176 -3.55 5.34 10.69
N TYR A 177 -4.44 4.73 11.48
CA TYR A 177 -4.83 3.33 11.30
C TYR A 177 -5.48 3.10 9.93
N LEU A 178 -6.44 3.93 9.53
CA LEU A 178 -7.08 3.85 8.22
C LEU A 178 -6.07 4.08 7.07
N ALA A 179 -5.11 5.00 7.23
CA ALA A 179 -4.02 5.19 6.25
C ALA A 179 -3.21 3.90 6.05
N THR A 180 -2.99 3.14 7.13
CA THR A 180 -2.24 1.87 7.05
C THR A 180 -3.06 0.77 6.35
N GLU A 181 -4.39 0.75 6.51
CA GLU A 181 -5.27 -0.13 5.74
C GLU A 181 -5.23 0.19 4.24
N ASP A 182 -5.29 1.48 3.89
CA ASP A 182 -5.19 1.91 2.49
C ASP A 182 -3.81 1.58 1.89
N ALA A 183 -2.72 1.69 2.67
CA ALA A 183 -1.39 1.25 2.27
C ALA A 183 -1.32 -0.27 2.00
N GLN A 184 -1.97 -1.09 2.81
CA GLN A 184 -2.08 -2.54 2.59
C GLN A 184 -2.81 -2.85 1.27
N ARG A 185 -3.93 -2.17 1.00
CA ARG A 185 -4.68 -2.32 -0.27
C ARG A 185 -3.82 -1.95 -1.47
N SER A 186 -3.09 -0.84 -1.38
CA SER A 186 -2.14 -0.42 -2.43
C SER A 186 -1.05 -1.46 -2.67
N THR A 187 -0.51 -2.05 -1.60
CA THR A 187 0.47 -3.14 -1.67
C THR A 187 -0.10 -4.39 -2.35
N GLN A 188 -1.33 -4.76 -2.03
CA GLN A 188 -2.03 -5.90 -2.65
C GLN A 188 -2.21 -5.71 -4.16
N ILE A 189 -2.71 -4.56 -4.60
CA ILE A 189 -2.88 -4.23 -6.03
C ILE A 189 -1.53 -4.24 -6.75
N SER A 190 -0.51 -3.67 -6.12
CA SER A 190 0.84 -3.63 -6.67
C SER A 190 1.45 -5.03 -6.80
N LEU A 191 1.24 -5.91 -5.82
CA LEU A 191 1.70 -7.30 -5.87
C LEU A 191 1.04 -8.07 -7.03
N VAL A 192 -0.27 -7.94 -7.21
CA VAL A 192 -0.99 -8.57 -8.33
C VAL A 192 -0.37 -8.16 -9.67
N ALA A 193 -0.14 -6.86 -9.87
CA ALA A 193 0.47 -6.33 -11.09
C ALA A 193 1.92 -6.81 -11.27
N GLN A 194 2.72 -6.86 -10.20
CA GLN A 194 4.11 -7.34 -10.24
C GLN A 194 4.20 -8.83 -10.59
N VAL A 195 3.36 -9.66 -9.97
CA VAL A 195 3.30 -11.11 -10.25
C VAL A 195 2.91 -11.36 -11.71
N ALA A 196 1.88 -10.65 -12.19
CA ALA A 196 1.44 -10.79 -13.59
C ALA A 196 2.53 -10.34 -14.58
N THR A 197 3.20 -9.22 -14.30
CA THR A 197 4.31 -8.72 -15.14
C THR A 197 5.49 -9.70 -15.12
N ALA A 198 5.90 -10.21 -13.96
CA ALA A 198 6.98 -11.18 -13.85
C ALA A 198 6.65 -12.50 -14.58
N TYR A 199 5.39 -12.94 -14.51
CA TYR A 199 4.92 -14.12 -15.23
C TYR A 199 5.00 -13.94 -16.76
N LEU A 200 4.60 -12.77 -17.27
CA LEU A 200 4.70 -12.43 -18.70
C LEU A 200 6.14 -12.28 -19.17
N THR A 201 7.01 -11.69 -18.33
CA THR A 201 8.45 -11.58 -18.62
C THR A 201 9.09 -12.96 -18.73
N LEU A 202 8.80 -13.85 -17.81
CA LEU A 202 9.25 -15.24 -17.87
C LEU A 202 8.77 -15.94 -19.18
N ALA A 203 7.51 -15.74 -19.57
CA ALA A 203 6.97 -16.28 -20.82
C ALA A 203 7.72 -15.76 -22.06
N ALA A 204 8.02 -14.45 -22.09
CA ALA A 204 8.76 -13.79 -23.15
C ALA A 204 10.21 -14.31 -23.25
N ASP A 205 10.88 -14.47 -22.13
CA ASP A 205 12.27 -14.94 -22.13
C ASP A 205 12.38 -16.45 -22.41
N GLN A 206 11.36 -17.24 -22.11
CA GLN A 206 11.25 -18.60 -22.61
C GLN A 206 11.06 -18.66 -24.14
N GLU A 207 10.25 -17.75 -24.71
CA GLU A 207 10.06 -17.64 -26.16
C GLU A 207 11.37 -17.21 -26.86
N ARG A 208 12.12 -16.25 -26.26
CA ARG A 208 13.45 -15.85 -26.75
C ARG A 208 14.47 -16.98 -26.69
N LEU A 209 14.45 -17.76 -25.59
CA LEU A 209 15.32 -18.92 -25.45
C LEU A 209 15.04 -19.97 -26.52
N GLU A 210 13.78 -20.25 -26.79
CA GLU A 210 13.39 -21.21 -27.83
C GLU A 210 13.78 -20.70 -29.24
N LEU A 211 13.56 -19.43 -29.52
CA LEU A 211 14.01 -18.78 -30.77
C LEU A 211 15.54 -18.86 -30.90
N ALA A 212 16.30 -18.62 -29.85
CA ALA A 212 17.75 -18.69 -29.86
C ALA A 212 18.25 -20.12 -30.11
N LYS A 213 17.61 -21.15 -29.52
CA LYS A 213 17.93 -22.56 -29.76
C LYS A 213 17.67 -22.97 -31.23
N GLN A 214 16.52 -22.59 -31.79
CA GLN A 214 16.18 -22.85 -33.17
C GLN A 214 17.17 -22.15 -34.11
N THR A 215 17.54 -20.91 -33.81
CA THR A 215 18.53 -20.14 -34.55
C THR A 215 19.91 -20.81 -34.51
N LEU A 216 20.34 -21.25 -33.31
CA LEU A 216 21.61 -21.97 -33.14
C LEU A 216 21.64 -23.26 -33.99
N ALA A 217 20.58 -24.06 -33.92
CA ALA A 217 20.49 -25.30 -34.72
C ALA A 217 20.58 -25.04 -36.24
N SER A 218 19.85 -24.01 -36.73
CA SER A 218 19.91 -23.59 -38.14
C SER A 218 21.31 -23.13 -38.53
N ARG A 219 21.99 -22.32 -37.71
CA ARG A 219 23.34 -21.81 -37.99
C ARG A 219 24.40 -22.91 -37.93
N GLN A 220 24.26 -23.90 -37.05
CA GLN A 220 25.14 -25.07 -37.00
C GLN A 220 25.03 -25.93 -38.27
N GLU A 221 23.81 -26.14 -38.77
CA GLU A 221 23.62 -26.86 -40.02
C GLU A 221 24.22 -26.09 -41.21
N THR A 222 24.05 -24.77 -41.25
CA THR A 222 24.69 -23.91 -42.28
C THR A 222 26.22 -24.02 -42.17
N LEU A 223 26.82 -24.00 -40.98
CA LEU A 223 28.27 -24.17 -40.82
C LEU A 223 28.74 -25.52 -41.34
N ARG A 224 28.02 -26.59 -41.03
CA ARG A 224 28.31 -27.94 -41.50
C ARG A 224 28.31 -28.02 -43.05
N ILE A 225 27.32 -27.40 -43.71
CA ILE A 225 27.22 -27.34 -45.17
C ILE A 225 28.36 -26.51 -45.76
N THR A 226 28.66 -25.33 -45.21
CA THR A 226 29.74 -24.46 -45.69
C THR A 226 31.13 -25.10 -45.52
N GLN A 227 31.37 -25.82 -44.43
CA GLN A 227 32.59 -26.56 -44.23
C GLN A 227 32.82 -27.65 -45.30
N LYS A 228 31.76 -28.42 -45.60
CA LYS A 228 31.80 -29.41 -46.67
C LYS A 228 32.03 -28.76 -48.05
N SER A 229 31.36 -27.64 -48.32
CA SER A 229 31.56 -26.88 -49.57
C SER A 229 33.00 -26.38 -49.67
N HIS A 230 33.62 -25.98 -48.60
CA HIS A 230 35.03 -25.57 -48.55
C HIS A 230 35.98 -26.76 -48.79
N GLU A 231 35.73 -27.95 -48.23
CA GLU A 231 36.47 -29.17 -48.50
C GLU A 231 36.50 -29.54 -49.99
N PHE A 232 35.39 -29.27 -50.71
CA PHE A 232 35.30 -29.47 -52.14
C PHE A 232 35.76 -28.25 -52.98
N GLY A 233 36.32 -27.20 -52.35
CA GLY A 233 36.81 -25.99 -53.02
C GLY A 233 35.71 -25.06 -53.56
N ALA A 234 34.44 -25.25 -53.14
CA ALA A 234 33.27 -24.45 -53.63
C ALA A 234 32.97 -23.24 -52.74
N SER A 235 33.59 -23.10 -51.53
CA SER A 235 33.50 -21.90 -50.72
C SER A 235 34.84 -21.52 -50.10
N SER A 236 34.99 -20.22 -49.71
CA SER A 236 36.22 -19.69 -49.18
C SER A 236 36.40 -20.01 -47.68
N ALA A 237 37.64 -19.97 -47.19
CA ALA A 237 37.90 -20.03 -45.75
C ALA A 237 37.27 -18.84 -44.98
N LEU A 238 37.10 -17.67 -45.67
CA LEU A 238 36.44 -16.53 -45.11
C LEU A 238 34.97 -16.83 -44.84
N ASP A 239 34.25 -17.47 -45.74
CA ASP A 239 32.83 -17.85 -45.60
C ASP A 239 32.65 -18.75 -44.37
N VAL A 240 33.51 -19.77 -44.21
CA VAL A 240 33.49 -20.66 -43.05
C VAL A 240 33.65 -19.88 -41.76
N ARG A 241 34.58 -18.92 -41.71
CA ARG A 241 34.80 -18.12 -40.49
C ARG A 241 33.64 -17.15 -40.20
N GLN A 242 33.05 -16.56 -41.23
CA GLN A 242 31.85 -15.70 -41.10
C GLN A 242 30.66 -16.50 -40.54
N VAL A 243 30.38 -17.68 -41.07
CA VAL A 243 29.33 -18.57 -40.55
C VAL A 243 29.65 -18.99 -39.12
N GLN A 244 30.91 -19.33 -38.81
CA GLN A 244 31.32 -19.69 -37.47
C GLN A 244 31.04 -18.58 -36.46
N THR A 245 31.29 -17.29 -36.79
CA THR A 245 30.98 -16.16 -35.89
C THR A 245 29.50 -16.11 -35.51
N THR A 246 28.60 -16.46 -36.44
CA THR A 246 27.15 -16.46 -36.19
C THR A 246 26.71 -17.62 -35.31
N VAL A 247 27.36 -18.78 -35.41
CA VAL A 247 27.11 -19.93 -34.54
C VAL A 247 27.52 -19.58 -33.08
N GLU A 248 28.72 -19.00 -32.93
CA GLU A 248 29.19 -18.64 -31.57
C GLU A 248 28.33 -17.52 -30.95
N ALA A 249 27.87 -16.55 -31.76
CA ALA A 249 26.91 -15.54 -31.30
C ALA A 249 25.59 -16.17 -30.82
N ALA A 250 25.00 -17.08 -31.61
CA ALA A 250 23.77 -17.78 -31.21
C ALA A 250 23.95 -18.66 -29.98
N ARG A 251 25.14 -19.26 -29.81
CA ARG A 251 25.49 -20.04 -28.63
C ARG A 251 25.57 -19.16 -27.39
N ALA A 252 26.13 -17.95 -27.51
CA ALA A 252 26.15 -16.97 -26.44
C ALA A 252 24.73 -16.51 -26.06
N ASP A 253 23.85 -16.28 -27.05
CA ASP A 253 22.45 -15.93 -26.83
C ASP A 253 21.68 -17.02 -26.05
N VAL A 254 21.85 -18.30 -26.43
CA VAL A 254 21.25 -19.45 -25.72
C VAL A 254 21.70 -19.48 -24.26
N ALA A 255 23.00 -19.27 -23.98
CA ALA A 255 23.51 -19.23 -22.62
C ALA A 255 22.92 -18.05 -21.82
N SER A 256 22.83 -16.87 -22.44
CA SER A 256 22.26 -15.67 -21.85
C SER A 256 20.79 -15.85 -21.49
N TYR A 257 19.95 -16.29 -22.44
CA TYR A 257 18.51 -16.50 -22.18
C TYR A 257 18.25 -17.67 -21.22
N THR A 258 19.11 -18.68 -21.19
CA THR A 258 19.01 -19.73 -20.16
C THR A 258 19.19 -19.14 -18.77
N SER A 259 20.16 -18.23 -18.60
CA SER A 259 20.38 -17.53 -17.34
C SER A 259 19.20 -16.61 -16.97
N LEU A 260 18.67 -15.84 -17.95
CA LEU A 260 17.53 -14.95 -17.72
C LEU A 260 16.28 -15.71 -17.29
N VAL A 261 15.93 -16.80 -17.97
CA VAL A 261 14.79 -17.66 -17.58
C VAL A 261 14.94 -18.19 -16.15
N ALA A 262 16.16 -18.54 -15.74
CA ALA A 262 16.41 -18.98 -14.36
C ALA A 262 16.24 -17.83 -13.37
N GLN A 263 16.72 -16.63 -13.69
CA GLN A 263 16.56 -15.43 -12.87
C GLN A 263 15.09 -15.02 -12.74
N ASP A 264 14.32 -15.05 -13.83
CA ASP A 264 12.90 -14.73 -13.82
C ASP A 264 12.09 -15.70 -12.96
N ARG A 265 12.42 -17.01 -13.02
CA ARG A 265 11.82 -18.00 -12.12
C ARG A 265 12.11 -17.71 -10.65
N ASN A 266 13.33 -17.30 -10.34
CA ASN A 266 13.71 -16.91 -8.98
C ASN A 266 12.96 -15.66 -8.54
N ALA A 267 12.86 -14.63 -9.41
CA ALA A 267 12.13 -13.40 -9.13
C ALA A 267 10.63 -13.68 -8.90
N LEU A 268 10.02 -14.49 -9.76
CA LEU A 268 8.62 -14.89 -9.61
C LEU A 268 8.40 -15.71 -8.32
N THR A 269 9.32 -16.62 -7.99
CA THR A 269 9.28 -17.39 -6.74
C THR A 269 9.38 -16.50 -5.51
N LEU A 270 10.21 -15.46 -5.55
CA LEU A 270 10.32 -14.46 -4.48
C LEU A 270 9.00 -13.72 -4.28
N LEU A 271 8.37 -13.26 -5.38
CA LEU A 271 7.07 -12.57 -5.33
C LEU A 271 5.96 -13.47 -4.80
N VAL A 272 5.96 -14.75 -5.17
CA VAL A 272 4.97 -15.74 -4.70
C VAL A 272 5.24 -16.14 -3.24
N GLY A 273 6.50 -16.14 -2.80
CA GLY A 273 6.92 -16.49 -1.43
C GLY A 273 7.04 -17.98 -1.14
N ILE A 274 6.69 -18.85 -2.11
CA ILE A 274 6.85 -20.30 -2.07
C ILE A 274 7.30 -20.84 -3.44
N PRO A 275 7.92 -22.03 -3.51
CA PRO A 275 8.23 -22.67 -4.78
C PRO A 275 6.98 -22.89 -5.64
N ILE A 276 7.04 -22.50 -6.90
CA ILE A 276 5.95 -22.61 -7.85
C ILE A 276 6.04 -23.97 -8.56
N LYS A 277 4.91 -24.67 -8.66
CA LYS A 277 4.84 -25.94 -9.39
C LYS A 277 5.09 -25.72 -10.89
N ALA A 278 5.78 -26.67 -11.54
CA ALA A 278 6.15 -26.54 -12.94
C ALA A 278 4.95 -26.43 -13.92
N ASP A 279 3.81 -27.01 -13.57
CA ASP A 279 2.57 -26.99 -14.32
C ASP A 279 1.90 -25.60 -14.30
N LEU A 280 2.20 -24.77 -13.33
CA LEU A 280 1.72 -23.40 -13.22
C LEU A 280 2.62 -22.37 -13.91
N LEU A 281 3.83 -22.76 -14.30
CA LEU A 281 4.71 -21.86 -15.03
C LEU A 281 4.22 -21.67 -16.49
N PRO A 282 4.47 -20.49 -17.10
CA PRO A 282 4.09 -20.27 -18.48
C PRO A 282 4.82 -21.25 -19.40
N ALA A 283 4.16 -21.72 -20.46
CA ALA A 283 4.80 -22.46 -21.52
C ALA A 283 5.36 -21.50 -22.58
N SER A 284 6.36 -21.96 -23.36
CA SER A 284 6.85 -21.17 -24.51
C SER A 284 5.70 -20.86 -25.48
N GLY A 285 5.60 -19.61 -25.94
CA GLY A 285 4.53 -19.15 -26.83
C GLY A 285 3.22 -18.75 -26.13
N THR A 286 3.12 -18.87 -24.81
CA THR A 286 1.91 -18.50 -24.04
C THR A 286 1.63 -16.99 -24.08
N GLN A 287 2.63 -16.16 -24.39
CA GLN A 287 2.49 -14.70 -24.45
C GLN A 287 1.40 -14.24 -25.44
N ALA A 288 1.27 -14.93 -26.56
CA ALA A 288 0.23 -14.64 -27.56
C ALA A 288 -1.17 -15.13 -27.15
N ALA A 289 -1.26 -16.08 -26.20
CA ALA A 289 -2.51 -16.69 -25.75
C ALA A 289 -3.08 -16.05 -24.49
N LEU A 290 -2.31 -15.20 -23.77
CA LEU A 290 -2.77 -14.48 -22.59
C LEU A 290 -3.71 -13.34 -23.03
N THR A 291 -4.98 -13.67 -23.17
CA THR A 291 -6.03 -12.68 -23.46
C THR A 291 -6.42 -12.01 -22.16
N LEU A 292 -6.10 -10.74 -21.99
CA LEU A 292 -6.67 -9.90 -20.95
C LEU A 292 -8.06 -9.45 -21.40
N THR A 293 -9.07 -9.60 -20.56
CA THR A 293 -10.49 -9.70 -20.97
C THR A 293 -11.12 -8.42 -21.48
N GLN A 294 -10.59 -7.21 -21.20
CA GLN A 294 -11.24 -5.98 -21.66
C GLN A 294 -10.26 -4.86 -22.00
N ASP A 295 -10.58 -4.15 -23.08
CA ASP A 295 -10.08 -2.80 -23.28
C ASP A 295 -10.77 -1.88 -22.28
N LEU A 296 -9.99 -1.40 -21.29
CA LEU A 296 -10.48 -0.44 -20.32
C LEU A 296 -10.89 0.85 -21.05
N PRO A 297 -12.08 1.44 -20.75
CA PRO A 297 -12.57 2.59 -21.48
C PRO A 297 -11.61 3.78 -21.37
N ALA A 298 -11.33 4.42 -22.50
CA ALA A 298 -10.70 5.74 -22.54
C ALA A 298 -11.72 6.80 -22.09
N GLY A 299 -11.29 7.88 -21.43
CA GLY A 299 -12.20 8.97 -21.04
C GLY A 299 -12.74 8.87 -19.62
N VAL A 300 -12.06 8.18 -18.73
CA VAL A 300 -12.37 8.15 -17.29
C VAL A 300 -12.12 9.54 -16.68
N PRO A 301 -13.05 10.12 -15.90
CA PRO A 301 -12.82 11.41 -15.24
C PRO A 301 -11.71 11.28 -14.18
N SER A 302 -10.94 12.34 -13.96
CA SER A 302 -9.85 12.34 -12.98
C SER A 302 -10.31 12.08 -11.53
N GLU A 303 -11.60 12.20 -11.25
CA GLU A 303 -12.21 11.87 -9.95
C GLU A 303 -11.99 10.41 -9.53
N VAL A 304 -11.79 9.49 -10.49
CA VAL A 304 -11.44 8.08 -10.19
C VAL A 304 -10.14 7.97 -9.39
N LEU A 305 -9.22 8.92 -9.52
CA LEU A 305 -7.99 8.94 -8.73
C LEU A 305 -8.24 9.04 -7.23
N LEU A 306 -9.33 9.68 -6.81
CA LEU A 306 -9.70 9.80 -5.39
C LEU A 306 -10.10 8.47 -4.75
N GLN A 307 -10.38 7.45 -5.57
CA GLN A 307 -10.69 6.09 -5.11
C GLN A 307 -9.43 5.21 -4.98
N ARG A 308 -8.29 5.66 -5.48
CA ARG A 308 -7.03 4.92 -5.38
C ARG A 308 -6.56 4.84 -3.92
N PRO A 309 -6.15 3.66 -3.45
CA PRO A 309 -5.72 3.50 -2.06
C PRO A 309 -4.49 4.31 -1.68
N ASP A 310 -3.56 4.57 -2.60
CA ASP A 310 -2.38 5.41 -2.35
C ASP A 310 -2.75 6.90 -2.15
N VAL A 311 -3.74 7.40 -2.89
CA VAL A 311 -4.29 8.75 -2.71
C VAL A 311 -5.09 8.83 -1.41
N GLN A 312 -5.91 7.81 -1.11
CA GLN A 312 -6.66 7.73 0.15
C GLN A 312 -5.72 7.66 1.36
N GLN A 313 -4.63 6.90 1.28
CA GLN A 313 -3.60 6.86 2.32
C GLN A 313 -3.05 8.26 2.62
N ALA A 314 -2.70 9.03 1.59
CA ALA A 314 -2.20 10.40 1.75
C ALA A 314 -3.27 11.33 2.36
N GLU A 315 -4.53 11.18 1.96
CA GLU A 315 -5.66 11.93 2.54
C GLU A 315 -5.86 11.62 4.02
N ARG A 316 -5.79 10.32 4.41
CA ARG A 316 -5.90 9.91 5.83
C ARG A 316 -4.75 10.46 6.67
N ALA A 317 -3.53 10.49 6.13
CA ALA A 317 -2.39 11.10 6.81
C ALA A 317 -2.59 12.61 7.04
N LEU A 318 -3.16 13.32 6.06
CA LEU A 318 -3.54 14.72 6.18
C LEU A 318 -4.64 14.92 7.26
N GLN A 319 -5.64 14.04 7.31
CA GLN A 319 -6.67 14.07 8.34
C GLN A 319 -6.09 13.87 9.74
N ALA A 320 -5.09 12.98 9.88
CA ALA A 320 -4.38 12.80 11.15
C ALA A 320 -3.63 14.07 11.58
N ALA A 321 -2.92 14.72 10.66
CA ALA A 321 -2.23 15.98 10.93
C ALA A 321 -3.22 17.10 11.30
N ASN A 322 -4.38 17.18 10.64
CA ASN A 322 -5.43 18.14 10.97
C ASN A 322 -6.00 17.92 12.38
N ALA A 323 -6.19 16.66 12.79
CA ALA A 323 -6.64 16.34 14.14
C ALA A 323 -5.61 16.73 15.20
N ASN A 324 -4.31 16.60 14.93
CA ASN A 324 -3.24 17.01 15.85
C ASN A 324 -3.25 18.50 16.18
N ILE A 325 -3.72 19.37 15.26
CA ILE A 325 -3.91 20.80 15.55
C ILE A 325 -4.89 20.98 16.71
N GLY A 326 -5.96 20.17 16.78
CA GLY A 326 -6.91 20.21 17.90
C GLY A 326 -6.24 19.92 19.23
N ALA A 327 -5.37 18.91 19.28
CA ALA A 327 -4.62 18.58 20.49
C ALA A 327 -3.64 19.70 20.89
N ALA A 328 -2.95 20.30 19.90
CA ALA A 328 -2.05 21.44 20.15
C ALA A 328 -2.78 22.69 20.63
N ARG A 329 -3.97 23.00 20.09
CA ARG A 329 -4.83 24.09 20.56
C ARG A 329 -5.35 23.84 21.97
N ALA A 330 -5.73 22.61 22.27
CA ALA A 330 -6.21 22.25 23.61
C ALA A 330 -5.15 22.45 24.72
N ALA A 331 -3.87 22.43 24.38
CA ALA A 331 -2.76 22.66 25.31
C ALA A 331 -2.71 24.09 25.89
N PHE A 332 -3.42 25.06 25.31
CA PHE A 332 -3.57 26.43 25.85
C PHE A 332 -4.64 26.53 26.95
N PHE A 333 -5.50 25.52 27.04
CA PHE A 333 -6.62 25.51 27.97
C PHE A 333 -6.29 24.76 29.27
N PRO A 334 -7.08 24.94 30.35
CA PRO A 334 -6.87 24.23 31.61
C PRO A 334 -6.99 22.71 31.41
N ARG A 335 -6.00 21.99 31.91
CA ARG A 335 -6.03 20.53 31.99
C ARG A 335 -6.59 20.12 33.34
N ILE A 336 -7.64 19.32 33.34
CA ILE A 336 -8.28 18.82 34.55
C ILE A 336 -7.97 17.33 34.66
N THR A 337 -7.27 16.96 35.74
CA THR A 337 -6.96 15.57 36.04
C THR A 337 -7.61 15.11 37.33
N LEU A 338 -8.12 13.90 37.35
CA LEU A 338 -8.71 13.25 38.50
C LEU A 338 -7.80 12.14 38.99
N THR A 339 -7.45 12.21 40.26
CA THR A 339 -6.76 11.15 41.00
C THR A 339 -7.63 10.73 42.15
N GLY A 340 -7.86 9.44 42.28
CA GLY A 340 -8.65 8.92 43.41
C GLY A 340 -8.19 7.52 43.79
N SER A 341 -8.16 7.22 45.05
CA SER A 341 -7.83 5.89 45.56
C SER A 341 -8.66 5.54 46.78
N ALA A 342 -8.92 4.25 46.95
CA ALA A 342 -9.50 3.69 48.17
C ALA A 342 -8.74 2.41 48.55
N GLY A 343 -8.60 2.14 49.84
CA GLY A 343 -7.85 0.98 50.31
C GLY A 343 -7.69 0.92 51.80
N ALA A 344 -6.65 0.24 52.25
CA ALA A 344 -6.27 0.13 53.64
C ALA A 344 -4.82 0.61 53.87
N ALA A 345 -4.57 1.22 55.02
CA ALA A 345 -3.24 1.64 55.45
C ALA A 345 -3.04 1.31 56.95
N SER A 346 -1.87 0.78 57.28
CA SER A 346 -1.53 0.40 58.67
C SER A 346 -0.06 0.59 58.94
N ALA A 347 0.30 0.81 60.25
CA ALA A 347 1.68 0.86 60.70
C ALA A 347 2.35 -0.52 60.74
N SER A 348 1.58 -1.60 60.73
CA SER A 348 2.07 -3.00 60.68
C SER A 348 1.32 -3.82 59.64
N LEU A 349 2.00 -4.81 59.05
CA LEU A 349 1.46 -5.60 57.92
C LEU A 349 0.30 -6.51 58.35
N ASP A 350 0.37 -7.08 59.57
CA ASP A 350 -0.64 -7.97 60.15
C ASP A 350 -1.97 -7.27 60.42
N GLN A 351 -1.97 -5.95 60.57
CA GLN A 351 -3.15 -5.15 60.84
C GLN A 351 -3.75 -4.50 59.58
N LEU A 352 -3.10 -4.62 58.42
CA LEU A 352 -3.46 -3.90 57.20
C LEU A 352 -4.92 -4.11 56.77
N PHE A 353 -5.46 -5.33 56.96
CA PHE A 353 -6.82 -5.66 56.59
C PHE A 353 -7.79 -5.81 57.76
N GLN A 354 -7.43 -5.29 58.94
CA GLN A 354 -8.32 -5.27 60.08
C GLN A 354 -9.34 -4.13 60.02
N GLY A 355 -10.41 -4.23 60.79
CA GLY A 355 -11.45 -3.20 60.82
C GLY A 355 -10.89 -1.84 61.25
N GLY A 356 -11.28 -0.77 60.54
CA GLY A 356 -10.86 0.60 60.83
C GLY A 356 -9.62 1.10 60.08
N GLN A 357 -8.99 0.26 59.23
CA GLN A 357 -7.80 0.64 58.45
C GLN A 357 -8.14 1.19 57.04
N GLY A 358 -9.43 1.29 56.71
CA GLY A 358 -9.90 1.79 55.43
C GLY A 358 -9.69 3.29 55.29
N PHE A 359 -9.18 3.72 54.14
CA PHE A 359 -9.08 5.14 53.77
C PHE A 359 -9.45 5.33 52.29
N TRP A 360 -9.77 6.56 51.95
CA TRP A 360 -9.94 6.98 50.55
C TRP A 360 -9.31 8.36 50.35
N SER A 361 -8.92 8.65 49.15
CA SER A 361 -8.47 9.97 48.71
C SER A 361 -9.09 10.33 47.37
N PHE A 362 -9.44 11.59 47.19
CA PHE A 362 -9.90 12.15 45.91
C PHE A 362 -9.27 13.52 45.74
N ALA A 363 -8.47 13.66 44.67
CA ALA A 363 -7.67 14.84 44.40
C ALA A 363 -7.85 15.30 42.96
N PRO A 364 -8.91 16.09 42.68
CA PRO A 364 -9.01 16.78 41.38
C PRO A 364 -7.93 17.86 41.29
N GLN A 365 -7.27 17.97 40.17
CA GLN A 365 -6.24 18.97 39.91
C GLN A 365 -6.55 19.71 38.62
N ILE A 366 -6.47 21.04 38.64
CA ILE A 366 -6.59 21.91 37.50
C ILE A 366 -5.24 22.58 37.28
N THR A 367 -4.67 22.41 36.07
CA THR A 367 -3.40 23.03 35.69
C THR A 367 -3.61 23.89 34.46
N LEU A 368 -3.32 25.18 34.55
CA LEU A 368 -3.35 26.13 33.44
C LEU A 368 -1.95 26.70 33.25
N PRO A 369 -1.32 26.54 32.08
CA PRO A 369 -0.03 27.18 31.79
C PRO A 369 -0.23 28.68 31.60
N ILE A 370 0.33 29.50 32.52
CA ILE A 370 0.29 30.97 32.43
C ILE A 370 1.47 31.49 31.61
N PHE A 371 2.65 30.88 31.80
CA PHE A 371 3.86 31.22 31.09
C PHE A 371 4.70 29.96 30.83
N ASP A 372 4.98 29.66 29.58
CA ASP A 372 5.72 28.47 29.14
C ASP A 372 6.91 28.79 28.21
N GLY A 373 7.29 30.08 28.14
CA GLY A 373 8.36 30.54 27.26
C GLY A 373 8.05 30.41 25.77
N GLY A 374 6.75 30.33 25.39
CA GLY A 374 6.32 30.22 24.00
C GLY A 374 6.23 28.78 23.46
N ARG A 375 6.42 27.77 24.32
CA ARG A 375 6.40 26.35 23.90
C ARG A 375 5.08 25.93 23.25
N ASN A 376 3.93 26.27 23.83
CA ASN A 376 2.63 25.90 23.29
C ASN A 376 2.39 26.59 21.93
N SER A 377 2.79 27.85 21.77
CA SER A 377 2.71 28.56 20.50
C SER A 377 3.59 27.90 19.43
N ALA A 378 4.81 27.50 19.79
CA ALA A 378 5.70 26.80 18.88
C ALA A 378 5.14 25.40 18.49
N ASN A 379 4.59 24.64 19.46
CA ASN A 379 3.97 23.35 19.18
C ASN A 379 2.73 23.48 18.28
N LEU A 380 1.90 24.49 18.46
CA LEU A 380 0.79 24.77 17.55
C LEU A 380 1.30 25.09 16.14
N LYS A 381 2.35 25.92 16.05
CA LYS A 381 2.94 26.23 14.74
C LYS A 381 3.52 24.99 14.06
N VAL A 382 4.14 24.08 14.82
CA VAL A 382 4.60 22.77 14.29
C VAL A 382 3.42 21.99 13.71
N ALA A 383 2.33 21.82 14.47
CA ALA A 383 1.16 21.08 14.01
C ALA A 383 0.49 21.71 12.76
N GLU A 384 0.46 23.05 12.68
CA GLU A 384 -0.04 23.75 11.49
C GLU A 384 0.84 23.52 10.26
N VAL A 385 2.17 23.59 10.42
CA VAL A 385 3.13 23.32 9.35
C VAL A 385 3.08 21.85 8.93
N GLU A 386 2.94 20.91 9.86
CA GLU A 386 2.76 19.48 9.56
C GLU A 386 1.50 19.23 8.72
N ARG A 387 0.38 19.93 9.00
CA ARG A 387 -0.80 19.89 8.14
C ARG A 387 -0.50 20.43 6.75
N ASP A 388 0.20 21.56 6.63
CA ASP A 388 0.53 22.17 5.34
C ASP A 388 1.48 21.26 4.51
N ILE A 389 2.43 20.59 5.18
CA ILE A 389 3.22 19.51 4.58
C ILE A 389 2.31 18.37 4.10
N GLY A 390 1.34 17.97 4.91
CA GLY A 390 0.35 16.95 4.56
C GLY A 390 -0.48 17.32 3.32
N VAL A 391 -0.87 18.60 3.17
CA VAL A 391 -1.56 19.10 1.96
C VAL A 391 -0.66 18.92 0.73
N ALA A 392 0.59 19.37 0.80
CA ALA A 392 1.54 19.24 -0.32
C ALA A 392 1.81 17.77 -0.69
N GLN A 393 1.86 16.87 0.30
CA GLN A 393 2.02 15.43 0.08
C GLN A 393 0.78 14.81 -0.58
N TYR A 394 -0.43 15.20 -0.17
CA TYR A 394 -1.69 14.77 -0.78
C TYR A 394 -1.80 15.25 -2.24
N GLU A 395 -1.52 16.52 -2.50
CA GLU A 395 -1.49 17.09 -3.85
C GLU A 395 -0.47 16.36 -4.75
N LYS A 396 0.72 16.08 -4.23
CA LYS A 396 1.75 15.30 -4.92
C LYS A 396 1.28 13.88 -5.23
N ALA A 397 0.58 13.22 -4.31
CA ALA A 397 0.03 11.88 -4.55
C ALA A 397 -0.98 11.88 -5.70
N ILE A 398 -1.86 12.89 -5.77
CA ILE A 398 -2.80 13.07 -6.90
C ILE A 398 -2.05 13.34 -8.21
N GLN A 399 -1.03 14.20 -8.21
CA GLN A 399 -0.23 14.49 -9.41
C GLN A 399 0.50 13.25 -9.93
N LEU A 400 1.09 12.45 -9.02
CA LEU A 400 1.73 11.18 -9.39
C LEU A 400 0.72 10.20 -9.95
N ALA A 401 -0.43 10.06 -9.32
CA ALA A 401 -1.51 9.19 -9.79
C ALA A 401 -2.02 9.64 -11.18
N PHE A 402 -2.18 10.94 -11.39
CA PHE A 402 -2.59 11.50 -12.68
C PHE A 402 -1.53 11.23 -13.77
N LYS A 403 -0.25 11.46 -13.46
CA LYS A 403 0.89 11.16 -14.35
C LYS A 403 0.93 9.68 -14.73
N ASP A 404 0.79 8.78 -13.77
CA ASP A 404 0.86 7.33 -14.01
C ASP A 404 -0.23 6.88 -15.01
N VAL A 405 -1.44 7.42 -14.89
CA VAL A 405 -2.53 7.16 -15.84
C VAL A 405 -2.22 7.79 -17.20
N ALA A 406 -1.75 9.05 -17.22
CA ALA A 406 -1.38 9.73 -18.47
C ALA A 406 -0.31 8.97 -19.25
N ASP A 407 0.75 8.51 -18.57
CA ASP A 407 1.83 7.74 -19.18
C ASP A 407 1.32 6.41 -19.75
N ALA A 408 0.46 5.70 -19.01
CA ALA A 408 -0.11 4.44 -19.46
C ALA A 408 -1.06 4.61 -20.66
N LEU A 409 -1.84 5.68 -20.71
CA LEU A 409 -2.70 6.03 -21.84
C LEU A 409 -1.89 6.45 -23.07
N ALA A 410 -0.83 7.27 -22.90
CA ALA A 410 0.06 7.67 -23.96
C ALA A 410 0.75 6.45 -24.62
N GLN A 411 1.23 5.50 -23.80
CA GLN A 411 1.78 4.26 -24.30
C GLN A 411 0.72 3.40 -25.02
N ARG A 412 -0.49 3.30 -24.46
CA ARG A 412 -1.60 2.56 -25.08
C ARG A 412 -1.93 3.09 -26.48
N ALA A 413 -1.91 4.40 -26.68
CA ALA A 413 -2.23 5.04 -27.94
C ALA A 413 -1.30 4.61 -29.10
N THR A 414 -0.05 4.25 -28.81
CA THR A 414 0.98 3.95 -29.82
C THR A 414 1.40 2.48 -29.88
N ILE A 415 1.24 1.73 -28.78
CA ILE A 415 1.77 0.36 -28.67
C ILE A 415 1.12 -0.62 -29.65
N GLY A 416 -0.14 -0.40 -30.02
CA GLY A 416 -0.86 -1.20 -31.01
C GLY A 416 -0.24 -1.07 -32.40
N GLU A 417 0.00 0.14 -32.87
CA GLU A 417 0.67 0.45 -34.13
C GLU A 417 2.11 -0.08 -34.14
N GLN A 418 2.85 0.13 -33.05
CA GLN A 418 4.21 -0.39 -32.89
C GLN A 418 4.25 -1.92 -33.00
N THR A 419 3.31 -2.63 -32.38
CA THR A 419 3.25 -4.09 -32.44
C THR A 419 2.88 -4.59 -33.83
N ALA A 420 1.95 -3.92 -34.54
CA ALA A 420 1.59 -4.24 -35.91
C ALA A 420 2.77 -4.02 -36.84
N ALA A 421 3.43 -2.86 -36.79
CA ALA A 421 4.62 -2.56 -37.58
C ALA A 421 5.74 -3.59 -37.36
N GLN A 422 5.94 -4.02 -36.08
CA GLN A 422 6.94 -5.04 -35.76
C GLN A 422 6.57 -6.43 -36.32
N GLN A 423 5.27 -6.76 -36.35
CA GLN A 423 4.79 -7.98 -36.98
C GLN A 423 5.03 -7.96 -38.50
N ASP A 424 4.76 -6.83 -39.16
CA ASP A 424 5.01 -6.65 -40.60
C ASP A 424 6.50 -6.71 -40.93
N LEU A 425 7.35 -6.14 -40.04
CA LEU A 425 8.80 -6.23 -40.14
C LEU A 425 9.29 -7.69 -40.10
N VAL A 426 8.74 -8.51 -39.21
CA VAL A 426 9.06 -9.96 -39.15
C VAL A 426 8.66 -10.64 -40.46
N THR A 427 7.47 -10.37 -40.98
CA THR A 427 6.97 -10.97 -42.23
C THR A 427 7.86 -10.59 -43.41
N ALA A 428 8.17 -9.31 -43.57
CA ALA A 428 9.05 -8.82 -44.61
C ALA A 428 10.49 -9.38 -44.50
N SER A 429 11.04 -9.43 -43.29
CA SER A 429 12.38 -9.99 -43.04
C SER A 429 12.43 -11.49 -43.31
N GLN A 430 11.37 -12.22 -43.01
CA GLN A 430 11.24 -13.66 -43.29
C GLN A 430 11.22 -13.91 -44.81
N ASP A 431 10.48 -13.12 -45.56
CA ASP A 431 10.46 -13.20 -47.03
C ASP A 431 11.81 -12.82 -47.63
N ALA A 432 12.44 -11.76 -47.15
CA ALA A 432 13.79 -11.36 -47.58
C ALA A 432 14.81 -12.50 -47.36
N TYR A 433 14.79 -13.10 -46.16
CA TYR A 433 15.66 -14.24 -45.86
C TYR A 433 15.38 -15.44 -46.80
N ARG A 434 14.12 -15.81 -46.99
CA ARG A 434 13.71 -16.91 -47.86
C ARG A 434 14.19 -16.67 -49.31
N LEU A 435 14.05 -15.45 -49.82
CA LEU A 435 14.49 -15.08 -51.17
C LEU A 435 16.01 -15.08 -51.30
N SER A 436 16.74 -14.50 -50.34
CA SER A 436 18.22 -14.49 -50.31
C SER A 436 18.79 -15.92 -50.24
N ASP A 437 18.26 -16.78 -49.38
CA ASP A 437 18.67 -18.19 -49.29
C ASP A 437 18.43 -18.95 -50.59
N ALA A 438 17.27 -18.75 -51.25
CA ALA A 438 16.97 -19.37 -52.53
C ALA A 438 17.91 -18.90 -53.67
N ARG A 439 18.32 -17.64 -53.70
CA ARG A 439 19.28 -17.09 -54.67
C ARG A 439 20.70 -17.60 -54.44
N TYR A 440 21.14 -17.60 -53.17
CA TYR A 440 22.42 -18.17 -52.76
C TYR A 440 22.54 -19.66 -53.16
N ARG A 441 21.53 -20.48 -52.86
CA ARG A 441 21.54 -21.93 -53.24
C ARG A 441 21.59 -22.16 -54.74
N ARG A 442 21.18 -21.18 -55.55
CA ARG A 442 21.29 -21.21 -57.01
C ARG A 442 22.59 -20.61 -57.54
N GLY A 443 23.48 -20.15 -56.65
CA GLY A 443 24.75 -19.51 -57.03
C GLY A 443 24.61 -18.12 -57.65
N LEU A 444 23.45 -17.42 -57.45
CA LEU A 444 23.18 -16.10 -58.01
C LEU A 444 23.70 -14.96 -57.12
N ASP A 445 23.79 -15.18 -55.85
CA ASP A 445 24.26 -14.21 -54.85
C ASP A 445 25.31 -14.82 -53.93
N ASP A 446 26.08 -13.96 -53.26
CA ASP A 446 27.04 -14.33 -52.21
C ASP A 446 26.32 -14.73 -50.90
N TYR A 447 27.03 -15.42 -50.02
CA TYR A 447 26.50 -15.82 -48.71
C TYR A 447 26.24 -14.63 -47.80
N LEU A 448 26.95 -13.51 -47.95
CA LEU A 448 26.83 -12.33 -47.10
C LEU A 448 25.41 -11.76 -47.12
N SER A 449 24.77 -11.71 -48.30
CA SER A 449 23.37 -11.26 -48.44
C SER A 449 22.39 -12.13 -47.64
N THR A 450 22.60 -13.44 -47.63
CA THR A 450 21.79 -14.39 -46.84
C THR A 450 22.03 -14.22 -45.36
N LEU A 451 23.27 -14.01 -44.96
CA LEU A 451 23.68 -13.80 -43.56
C LEU A 451 23.05 -12.53 -42.99
N ASP A 452 23.05 -11.41 -43.72
CA ASP A 452 22.45 -10.16 -43.31
C ASP A 452 20.92 -10.26 -43.22
N ALA A 453 20.28 -10.94 -44.17
CA ALA A 453 18.85 -11.20 -44.10
C ALA A 453 18.47 -12.09 -42.88
N GLN A 454 19.28 -13.10 -42.55
CA GLN A 454 19.08 -13.95 -41.37
C GLN A 454 19.23 -13.19 -40.07
N ARG A 455 20.23 -12.30 -39.97
CA ARG A 455 20.43 -11.44 -38.80
C ARG A 455 19.25 -10.48 -38.61
N SER A 456 18.79 -9.87 -39.70
CA SER A 456 17.63 -8.97 -39.72
C SER A 456 16.36 -9.68 -39.26
N LEU A 457 16.09 -10.89 -39.74
CA LEU A 457 14.96 -11.70 -39.31
C LEU A 457 15.01 -12.02 -37.81
N TYR A 458 16.16 -12.48 -37.33
CA TYR A 458 16.34 -12.79 -35.90
C TYR A 458 16.12 -11.58 -34.99
N SER A 459 16.67 -10.43 -35.38
CA SER A 459 16.45 -9.16 -34.65
C SER A 459 14.98 -8.72 -34.69
N ALA A 460 14.30 -8.85 -35.85
CA ALA A 460 12.89 -8.52 -35.99
C ALA A 460 12.01 -9.42 -35.08
N GLN A 461 12.29 -10.72 -35.02
CA GLN A 461 11.58 -11.68 -34.15
C GLN A 461 11.74 -11.34 -32.66
N GLN A 462 12.97 -11.01 -32.23
CA GLN A 462 13.21 -10.55 -30.84
C GLN A 462 12.47 -9.24 -30.54
N GLY A 463 12.45 -8.30 -31.49
CA GLY A 463 11.71 -7.05 -31.40
C GLY A 463 10.21 -7.28 -31.24
N LEU A 464 9.64 -8.23 -31.97
CA LEU A 464 8.22 -8.58 -31.87
C LEU A 464 7.87 -9.16 -30.48
N ILE A 465 8.70 -10.06 -29.93
CA ILE A 465 8.51 -10.58 -28.57
C ILE A 465 8.49 -9.43 -27.57
N THR A 466 9.41 -8.47 -27.71
CA THR A 466 9.50 -7.29 -26.85
C THR A 466 8.25 -6.40 -26.98
N ALA A 467 7.79 -6.13 -28.19
CA ALA A 467 6.61 -5.29 -28.45
C ALA A 467 5.33 -5.91 -27.84
N ARG A 468 5.15 -7.23 -28.01
CA ARG A 468 4.03 -7.97 -27.42
C ARG A 468 4.08 -7.95 -25.89
N LEU A 469 5.25 -8.16 -25.28
CA LEU A 469 5.41 -8.05 -23.83
C LEU A 469 5.03 -6.66 -23.35
N SER A 470 5.55 -5.61 -24.00
CA SER A 470 5.25 -4.22 -23.65
C SER A 470 3.75 -3.91 -23.75
N GLN A 471 3.06 -4.45 -24.75
CA GLN A 471 1.61 -4.30 -24.92
C GLN A 471 0.83 -4.93 -23.75
N GLN A 472 1.19 -6.15 -23.33
CA GLN A 472 0.53 -6.82 -22.22
C GLN A 472 0.84 -6.14 -20.88
N VAL A 473 2.09 -5.73 -20.65
CA VAL A 473 2.50 -5.00 -19.44
C VAL A 473 1.78 -3.66 -19.35
N ASN A 474 1.60 -2.94 -20.47
CA ASN A 474 0.83 -1.70 -20.49
C ASN A 474 -0.63 -1.90 -20.03
N ARG A 475 -1.29 -2.98 -20.48
CA ARG A 475 -2.65 -3.32 -20.05
C ARG A 475 -2.73 -3.58 -18.55
N ILE A 476 -1.76 -4.32 -17.97
CA ILE A 476 -1.66 -4.55 -16.51
C ILE A 476 -1.41 -3.24 -15.78
N THR A 477 -0.52 -2.40 -16.30
CA THR A 477 -0.21 -1.10 -15.72
C THR A 477 -1.46 -0.23 -15.71
N LEU A 478 -2.19 -0.15 -16.83
CA LEU A 478 -3.42 0.62 -16.92
C LEU A 478 -4.48 0.14 -15.92
N TYR A 479 -4.66 -1.18 -15.79
CA TYR A 479 -5.53 -1.76 -14.77
C TYR A 479 -5.13 -1.32 -13.37
N LYS A 480 -3.84 -1.42 -13.00
CA LYS A 480 -3.30 -1.02 -11.70
C LYS A 480 -3.53 0.48 -11.42
N VAL A 481 -3.15 1.36 -12.37
CA VAL A 481 -3.17 2.82 -12.13
C VAL A 481 -4.58 3.41 -12.15
N LEU A 482 -5.55 2.73 -12.75
CA LEU A 482 -6.98 3.05 -12.66
C LEU A 482 -7.66 2.50 -11.41
N GLY A 483 -6.91 1.87 -10.50
CA GLY A 483 -7.43 1.33 -9.24
C GLY A 483 -8.11 -0.03 -9.38
N GLY A 484 -7.77 -0.82 -10.41
CA GLY A 484 -8.29 -2.17 -10.60
C GLY A 484 -8.00 -3.07 -9.39
N GLY A 485 -8.98 -3.91 -9.00
CA GLY A 485 -8.85 -4.83 -7.86
C GLY A 485 -9.11 -4.22 -6.48
N VAL A 486 -9.55 -2.97 -6.38
CA VAL A 486 -9.89 -2.32 -5.09
C VAL A 486 -11.01 -3.10 -4.36
N ARG A 487 -12.00 -3.62 -5.08
CA ARG A 487 -13.09 -4.43 -4.50
C ARG A 487 -12.59 -5.74 -3.91
N ASP A 488 -11.67 -6.44 -4.57
CA ASP A 488 -11.10 -7.69 -4.04
C ASP A 488 -10.29 -7.44 -2.77
N ALA A 489 -9.60 -6.30 -2.69
CA ALA A 489 -8.85 -5.88 -1.51
C ALA A 489 -9.77 -5.55 -0.32
N SER A 490 -10.95 -4.97 -0.57
CA SER A 490 -11.93 -4.65 0.47
C SER A 490 -12.66 -5.89 1.03
N SER A 491 -12.91 -6.90 0.19
CA SER A 491 -13.58 -8.14 0.62
C SER A 491 -12.69 -9.03 1.49
N SER A 492 -11.38 -9.00 1.32
CA SER A 492 -10.42 -9.75 2.13
C SER A 492 -10.29 -9.20 3.56
N SER A 493 -10.47 -7.90 3.77
CA SER A 493 -10.43 -7.27 5.10
C SER A 493 -11.68 -7.56 5.95
N SER A 494 -12.83 -7.79 5.33
CA SER A 494 -14.08 -8.09 6.05
C SER A 494 -14.17 -9.55 6.55
N SER A 495 -13.44 -10.48 5.94
CA SER A 495 -13.45 -11.89 6.34
C SER A 495 -12.56 -12.20 7.56
N SER A 496 -11.60 -11.34 7.91
CA SER A 496 -10.72 -11.53 9.07
C SER A 496 -11.35 -11.09 10.41
N SER A 497 -12.45 -10.33 10.38
CA SER A 497 -13.10 -9.81 11.59
C SER A 497 -14.17 -10.72 12.19
N SER A 498 -14.54 -11.86 11.55
CA SER A 498 -15.65 -12.72 11.98
C SER A 498 -15.26 -14.01 12.70
N SER A 499 -13.97 -14.27 12.97
CA SER A 499 -13.55 -15.41 13.79
C SER A 499 -13.39 -15.06 15.28
N THR A 500 -14.45 -14.55 15.90
CA THR A 500 -14.54 -14.56 17.37
C THR A 500 -14.90 -15.96 17.80
N THR A 501 -13.91 -16.77 18.08
CA THR A 501 -14.08 -18.09 18.71
C THR A 501 -14.75 -17.91 20.06
N THR A 502 -16.02 -18.24 20.14
CA THR A 502 -16.73 -18.39 21.41
C THR A 502 -16.11 -19.56 22.15
N MET A 503 -15.23 -19.28 23.08
CA MET A 503 -14.65 -20.28 23.98
C MET A 503 -15.75 -20.71 24.95
N ALA A 504 -16.43 -21.83 24.66
CA ALA A 504 -17.35 -22.46 25.57
C ALA A 504 -16.56 -23.05 26.75
N LEU A 505 -16.83 -22.55 27.96
CA LEU A 505 -16.35 -23.13 29.20
C LEU A 505 -16.93 -24.54 29.38
N PRO A 506 -16.12 -25.52 29.73
CA PRO A 506 -16.65 -26.85 30.02
C PRO A 506 -17.45 -26.84 31.33
N ALA A 507 -18.68 -27.39 31.27
CA ALA A 507 -19.55 -27.58 32.41
C ALA A 507 -18.90 -28.52 33.43
N ALA A 508 -18.77 -28.05 34.67
CA ALA A 508 -18.35 -28.88 35.80
C ALA A 508 -19.36 -30.01 36.06
N GLN A 509 -18.95 -31.24 35.86
CA GLN A 509 -19.67 -32.41 36.29
C GLN A 509 -19.67 -32.45 37.82
N ARG A 510 -20.84 -32.30 38.42
CA ARG A 510 -21.09 -32.68 39.82
C ARG A 510 -21.14 -34.21 39.88
N GLN A 511 -20.16 -34.84 40.49
CA GLN A 511 -20.27 -36.20 40.94
C GLN A 511 -20.99 -36.19 42.29
N SER A 512 -22.18 -36.78 42.31
CA SER A 512 -22.87 -37.25 43.51
C SER A 512 -22.33 -38.65 43.86
N GLY A 513 -21.61 -38.77 44.96
CA GLY A 513 -21.22 -40.05 45.56
C GLY A 513 -21.94 -40.25 46.88
N SER A 514 -22.65 -41.36 46.96
CA SER A 514 -23.21 -41.97 48.14
C SER A 514 -22.15 -42.38 49.17
#